data_0f0303f336ecb449fa741c3613d4e528
#
_entry.id   0f0303f336ecb449fa741c3613d4e528
#
_cell.length_a   1.000
_cell.length_b   1.000
_cell.length_c   1.000
_cell.angle_alpha   90.00
_cell.angle_beta   90.00
_cell.angle_gamma   90.00
#
_symmetry.space_group_name_H-M   'P 1'
#
loop_
_entity.id
_entity.type
_entity.pdbx_description
1 polymer ?
#
loop_
_entity_poly.entity_id
_entity_poly.type
_entity_poly.pdbx_seq_one_letter_code
_entity_poly.pdbx_strand_id
1 'polypeptide(L)'
;NPSDVASLGVLAVKEFRALRDRLVEHGVIVTTWASEPSSPDALFCNNWVSTHRLDDGSMGMVLYPMMARNRQAERRPELLAWLSGRYRTLRDLSDSEKTGKFLESTGSLALDRVNNRAYCAISARSDVTLAQEWCEMMGYELVAFQTRNHVGKPVYHTDVVMFIGTSMIGICADCIVPEDVSRVLGKLEETHRVMVLSMDQLRAFCGNALEVRGTRRSGLLPGDLPRERCYLAMSEGAYGALDPHQKDLIAMYFDGGVITAPIPTIEKYGGGSVRCMLLEG
;
A
#
# COMPACT_ATOMS: atom_id res chain seq x y z
N ASN A 1 27.49 -4.34 -14.87
CA ASN A 1 26.59 -3.64 -15.81
C ASN A 1 25.16 -4.11 -15.57
N PRO A 2 24.22 -3.26 -15.16
CA PRO A 2 22.83 -3.66 -14.91
C PRO A 2 22.04 -3.91 -16.21
N SER A 3 22.72 -4.11 -17.30
CA SER A 3 22.18 -4.40 -18.63
C SER A 3 21.71 -5.84 -18.82
N ASP A 4 21.83 -6.67 -17.79
CA ASP A 4 21.27 -8.02 -17.84
C ASP A 4 19.92 -8.05 -17.11
N VAL A 5 18.84 -7.87 -17.87
CA VAL A 5 17.45 -7.90 -17.38
C VAL A 5 17.17 -9.23 -16.64
N ALA A 6 17.77 -10.33 -17.06
CA ALA A 6 17.64 -11.63 -16.41
C ALA A 6 18.23 -11.61 -14.99
N SER A 7 19.38 -10.98 -14.78
CA SER A 7 20.01 -10.83 -13.47
C SER A 7 19.17 -9.96 -12.52
N LEU A 8 18.56 -8.89 -13.03
CA LEU A 8 17.66 -8.04 -12.26
C LEU A 8 16.41 -8.83 -11.83
N GLY A 9 15.84 -9.63 -12.73
CA GLY A 9 14.70 -10.48 -12.41
C GLY A 9 15.00 -11.49 -11.29
N VAL A 10 16.17 -12.10 -11.31
CA VAL A 10 16.63 -13.04 -10.26
C VAL A 10 16.78 -12.33 -8.92
N LEU A 11 17.33 -11.11 -8.89
CA LEU A 11 17.46 -10.30 -7.68
C LEU A 11 16.08 -9.90 -7.14
N ALA A 12 15.20 -9.41 -7.99
CA ALA A 12 13.84 -9.03 -7.59
C ALA A 12 13.06 -10.20 -6.99
N VAL A 13 13.15 -11.41 -7.58
CA VAL A 13 12.54 -12.62 -7.02
C VAL A 13 13.13 -12.99 -5.66
N LYS A 14 14.44 -12.84 -5.47
CA LYS A 14 15.10 -13.07 -4.17
C LYS A 14 14.60 -12.08 -3.11
N GLU A 15 14.51 -10.81 -3.45
CA GLU A 15 14.00 -9.75 -2.58
C GLU A 15 12.51 -9.96 -2.23
N PHE A 16 11.69 -10.30 -3.23
CA PHE A 16 10.29 -10.65 -3.00
C PHE A 16 10.13 -11.82 -2.02
N ARG A 17 10.91 -12.89 -2.20
CA ARG A 17 10.89 -14.05 -1.30
C ARG A 17 11.35 -13.66 0.10
N ALA A 18 12.35 -12.81 0.24
CA ALA A 18 12.81 -12.33 1.54
C ALA A 18 11.68 -11.60 2.27
N LEU A 19 10.96 -10.69 1.62
CA LEU A 19 9.81 -10.02 2.22
C LEU A 19 8.70 -11.00 2.63
N ARG A 20 8.33 -11.92 1.73
CA ARG A 20 7.32 -12.97 2.02
C ARG A 20 7.72 -13.79 3.26
N ASP A 21 8.96 -14.25 3.31
CA ASP A 21 9.43 -15.12 4.39
C ASP A 21 9.45 -14.37 5.73
N ARG A 22 9.85 -13.08 5.72
CA ARG A 22 9.78 -12.23 6.90
C ARG A 22 8.35 -12.04 7.42
N LEU A 23 7.38 -11.82 6.53
CA LEU A 23 5.96 -11.74 6.91
C LEU A 23 5.47 -13.06 7.53
N VAL A 24 5.78 -14.20 6.90
CA VAL A 24 5.40 -15.54 7.40
C VAL A 24 6.06 -15.86 8.75
N GLU A 25 7.32 -15.50 8.96
CA GLU A 25 8.02 -15.64 10.26
C GLU A 25 7.32 -14.91 11.41
N HIS A 26 6.65 -13.80 11.10
CA HIS A 26 5.86 -13.03 12.06
C HIS A 26 4.41 -13.50 12.18
N GLY A 27 4.06 -14.61 11.50
CA GLY A 27 2.75 -15.23 11.55
C GLY A 27 1.69 -14.55 10.71
N VAL A 28 2.08 -13.70 9.76
CA VAL A 28 1.19 -13.15 8.75
C VAL A 28 0.85 -14.25 7.74
N ILE A 29 -0.43 -14.40 7.41
CA ILE A 29 -0.88 -15.35 6.38
C ILE A 29 -0.63 -14.71 5.01
N VAL A 30 0.22 -15.33 4.20
CA VAL A 30 0.60 -14.82 2.88
C VAL A 30 0.26 -15.82 1.79
N THR A 31 -0.49 -15.38 0.78
CA THR A 31 -0.70 -16.12 -0.47
C THR A 31 0.09 -15.46 -1.59
N THR A 32 0.80 -16.24 -2.38
CA THR A 32 1.59 -15.73 -3.50
C THR A 32 1.17 -16.38 -4.82
N TRP A 33 1.20 -15.58 -5.89
CA TRP A 33 0.91 -16.03 -7.25
C TRP A 33 2.10 -15.76 -8.16
N ALA A 34 2.39 -16.65 -9.07
CA ALA A 34 3.39 -16.41 -10.09
C ALA A 34 2.88 -15.35 -11.08
N SER A 35 3.71 -14.37 -11.42
CA SER A 35 3.43 -13.41 -12.49
C SER A 35 3.80 -13.97 -13.85
N GLU A 36 3.15 -13.46 -14.89
CA GLU A 36 3.53 -13.73 -16.27
C GLU A 36 4.79 -12.92 -16.64
N PRO A 37 5.69 -13.46 -17.47
CA PRO A 37 6.88 -12.73 -17.93
C PRO A 37 6.55 -11.41 -18.66
N SER A 38 5.38 -11.30 -19.27
CA SER A 38 4.88 -10.10 -19.94
C SER A 38 4.37 -9.01 -19.00
N SER A 39 4.27 -9.31 -17.69
CA SER A 39 3.74 -8.39 -16.67
C SER A 39 4.79 -8.15 -15.57
N PRO A 40 5.87 -7.42 -15.85
CA PRO A 40 6.98 -7.23 -14.92
C PRO A 40 6.59 -6.49 -13.65
N ASP A 41 5.54 -5.65 -13.71
CA ASP A 41 5.05 -4.85 -12.58
C ASP A 41 3.97 -5.58 -11.75
N ALA A 42 3.61 -6.82 -12.11
CA ALA A 42 2.56 -7.59 -11.42
C ALA A 42 2.88 -7.90 -9.94
N LEU A 43 4.13 -7.68 -9.51
CA LEU A 43 4.50 -7.75 -8.10
C LEU A 43 3.82 -6.64 -7.27
N PHE A 44 3.41 -5.53 -7.89
CA PHE A 44 2.68 -4.43 -7.24
C PHE A 44 1.17 -4.67 -7.31
N CYS A 45 0.72 -5.73 -6.67
CA CYS A 45 -0.63 -6.27 -6.83
C CYS A 45 -1.75 -5.42 -6.22
N ASN A 46 -1.41 -4.42 -5.39
CA ASN A 46 -2.40 -3.56 -4.73
C ASN A 46 -3.08 -2.54 -5.66
N ASN A 47 -2.70 -2.47 -6.94
CA ASN A 47 -3.15 -1.37 -7.82
C ASN A 47 -4.41 -1.70 -8.63
N TRP A 48 -4.76 -2.95 -8.86
CA TRP A 48 -5.89 -3.31 -9.72
C TRP A 48 -7.09 -3.91 -8.99
N VAL A 49 -6.96 -4.23 -7.71
CA VAL A 49 -8.01 -4.78 -6.86
C VAL A 49 -7.85 -4.30 -5.43
N SER A 50 -8.95 -4.11 -4.72
CA SER A 50 -8.99 -3.99 -3.26
C SER A 50 -10.04 -4.91 -2.67
N THR A 51 -9.85 -5.33 -1.43
CA THR A 51 -10.76 -6.19 -0.69
C THR A 51 -11.32 -5.44 0.52
N HIS A 52 -12.56 -5.75 0.87
CA HIS A 52 -13.31 -5.06 1.90
C HIS A 52 -14.14 -6.04 2.72
N ARG A 53 -14.09 -5.90 4.03
CA ARG A 53 -15.05 -6.57 4.91
C ARG A 53 -16.31 -5.73 4.99
N LEU A 54 -17.45 -6.33 4.75
CA LEU A 54 -18.75 -5.64 4.77
C LEU A 54 -19.41 -5.77 6.15
N ASP A 55 -20.43 -4.94 6.42
CA ASP A 55 -21.13 -4.91 7.70
C ASP A 55 -21.83 -6.24 8.04
N ASP A 56 -22.25 -6.98 7.02
CA ASP A 56 -22.81 -8.32 7.15
C ASP A 56 -21.78 -9.43 7.43
N GLY A 57 -20.49 -9.05 7.55
CA GLY A 57 -19.37 -9.95 7.77
C GLY A 57 -18.88 -10.63 6.50
N SER A 58 -19.53 -10.46 5.36
CA SER A 58 -19.06 -10.98 4.08
C SER A 58 -17.86 -10.19 3.55
N MET A 59 -17.16 -10.78 2.58
CA MET A 59 -15.99 -10.14 1.96
C MET A 59 -16.33 -9.70 0.53
N GLY A 60 -15.98 -8.47 0.21
CA GLY A 60 -16.17 -7.88 -1.11
C GLY A 60 -14.86 -7.46 -1.76
N MET A 61 -14.88 -7.30 -3.08
CA MET A 61 -13.76 -6.72 -3.84
C MET A 61 -14.25 -5.66 -4.82
N VAL A 62 -13.37 -4.71 -5.11
CA VAL A 62 -13.52 -3.73 -6.18
C VAL A 62 -12.38 -3.90 -7.16
N LEU A 63 -12.67 -3.88 -8.47
CA LEU A 63 -11.69 -3.91 -9.54
C LEU A 63 -11.49 -2.50 -10.09
N TYR A 64 -10.25 -2.15 -10.44
CA TYR A 64 -9.87 -0.78 -10.76
C TYR A 64 -9.23 -0.64 -12.12
N PRO A 65 -9.41 0.56 -12.76
CA PRO A 65 -8.78 0.90 -14.02
C PRO A 65 -7.30 1.21 -13.84
N MET A 66 -6.45 0.57 -14.66
CA MET A 66 -5.00 0.74 -14.69
C MET A 66 -4.58 1.62 -15.87
N MET A 67 -3.70 2.61 -15.63
CA MET A 67 -3.25 3.52 -16.68
C MET A 67 -2.36 2.82 -17.72
N ALA A 68 -1.43 2.00 -17.27
CA ALA A 68 -0.51 1.31 -18.14
C ALA A 68 -1.15 0.04 -18.76
N ARG A 69 -1.17 -0.06 -20.09
CA ARG A 69 -1.81 -1.17 -20.82
C ARG A 69 -1.25 -2.54 -20.45
N ASN A 70 0.06 -2.66 -20.24
CA ASN A 70 0.69 -3.90 -19.78
C ASN A 70 0.19 -4.32 -18.39
N ARG A 71 -0.17 -3.35 -17.53
CA ARG A 71 -0.70 -3.63 -16.20
C ARG A 71 -2.19 -4.00 -16.19
N GLN A 72 -2.96 -3.56 -17.20
CA GLN A 72 -4.34 -4.01 -17.38
C GLN A 72 -4.44 -5.54 -17.56
N ALA A 73 -3.41 -6.16 -18.15
CA ALA A 73 -3.30 -7.61 -18.31
C ALA A 73 -3.01 -8.36 -16.99
N GLU A 74 -2.68 -7.67 -15.90
CA GLU A 74 -2.50 -8.29 -14.58
C GLU A 74 -3.81 -8.86 -14.00
N ARG A 75 -4.97 -8.39 -14.45
CA ARG A 75 -6.31 -8.94 -14.15
C ARG A 75 -6.57 -10.25 -14.88
N ARG A 76 -5.76 -11.26 -14.60
CA ARG A 76 -5.84 -12.58 -15.27
C ARG A 76 -7.11 -13.33 -14.87
N PRO A 77 -7.73 -14.07 -15.81
CA PRO A 77 -8.97 -14.82 -15.54
C PRO A 77 -8.86 -15.79 -14.35
N GLU A 78 -7.74 -16.48 -14.20
CA GLU A 78 -7.51 -17.41 -13.10
C GLU A 78 -7.39 -16.73 -11.74
N LEU A 79 -6.78 -15.53 -11.68
CA LEU A 79 -6.74 -14.72 -10.45
C LEU A 79 -8.13 -14.19 -10.10
N LEU A 80 -8.87 -13.70 -11.10
CA LEU A 80 -10.24 -13.23 -10.89
C LEU A 80 -11.13 -14.36 -10.41
N ALA A 81 -11.01 -15.58 -10.99
CA ALA A 81 -11.77 -16.75 -10.56
C ALA A 81 -11.43 -17.14 -9.10
N TRP A 82 -10.15 -17.11 -8.73
CA TRP A 82 -9.71 -17.39 -7.36
C TRP A 82 -10.22 -16.34 -6.36
N LEU A 83 -10.17 -15.06 -6.71
CA LEU A 83 -10.71 -13.98 -5.89
C LEU A 83 -12.23 -14.08 -5.76
N SER A 84 -12.95 -14.34 -6.86
CA SER A 84 -14.43 -14.46 -6.86
C SER A 84 -14.93 -15.65 -6.03
N GLY A 85 -14.09 -16.66 -5.79
CA GLY A 85 -14.39 -17.74 -4.86
C GLY A 85 -14.36 -17.33 -3.38
N ARG A 86 -13.86 -16.12 -3.06
CA ARG A 86 -13.66 -15.59 -1.69
C ARG A 86 -14.34 -14.25 -1.46
N TYR A 87 -14.38 -13.41 -2.49
CA TYR A 87 -14.81 -12.02 -2.42
C TYR A 87 -15.93 -11.80 -3.45
N ARG A 88 -17.05 -11.26 -3.01
CA ARG A 88 -18.11 -10.80 -3.92
C ARG A 88 -17.65 -9.54 -4.65
N THR A 89 -17.74 -9.50 -5.97
CA THR A 89 -17.48 -8.28 -6.73
C THR A 89 -18.53 -7.24 -6.40
N LEU A 90 -18.11 -6.15 -5.75
CA LEU A 90 -18.97 -5.01 -5.39
C LEU A 90 -19.10 -4.08 -6.59
N ARG A 91 -18.00 -3.82 -7.25
CA ARG A 91 -17.94 -2.96 -8.44
C ARG A 91 -16.73 -3.33 -9.31
N ASP A 92 -16.91 -3.20 -10.60
CA ASP A 92 -15.83 -3.21 -11.59
C ASP A 92 -15.77 -1.82 -12.24
N LEU A 93 -14.67 -1.09 -11.98
CA LEU A 93 -14.40 0.25 -12.52
C LEU A 93 -13.48 0.21 -13.73
N SER A 94 -13.03 -0.99 -14.16
CA SER A 94 -12.02 -1.15 -15.21
C SER A 94 -12.45 -0.55 -16.56
N ASP A 95 -13.76 -0.47 -16.82
CA ASP A 95 -14.31 0.17 -18.04
C ASP A 95 -13.93 1.65 -18.18
N SER A 96 -13.57 2.33 -17.10
CA SER A 96 -13.11 3.72 -17.12
C SER A 96 -11.78 3.90 -17.89
N GLU A 97 -11.03 2.81 -18.12
CA GLU A 97 -9.85 2.79 -18.99
C GLU A 97 -10.18 3.26 -20.41
N LYS A 98 -11.38 2.97 -20.89
CA LYS A 98 -11.87 3.36 -22.23
C LYS A 98 -12.04 4.87 -22.37
N THR A 99 -12.24 5.57 -21.27
CA THR A 99 -12.42 7.03 -21.21
C THR A 99 -11.16 7.76 -20.72
N GLY A 100 -10.06 7.02 -20.47
CA GLY A 100 -8.80 7.58 -20.01
C GLY A 100 -8.82 8.06 -18.56
N LYS A 101 -9.75 7.56 -17.74
CA LYS A 101 -9.81 7.81 -16.31
C LYS A 101 -9.25 6.61 -15.54
N PHE A 102 -8.37 6.89 -14.60
CA PHE A 102 -7.66 5.86 -13.85
C PHE A 102 -7.78 6.09 -12.33
N LEU A 103 -7.93 5.01 -11.60
CA LEU A 103 -7.88 4.98 -10.14
C LEU A 103 -7.23 3.66 -9.75
N GLU A 104 -5.96 3.69 -9.40
CA GLU A 104 -5.19 2.46 -9.16
C GLU A 104 -5.30 1.98 -7.71
N SER A 105 -6.52 1.62 -7.31
CA SER A 105 -6.87 0.97 -6.05
C SER A 105 -6.20 1.61 -4.82
N THR A 106 -5.64 0.80 -3.93
CA THR A 106 -4.96 1.28 -2.70
C THR A 106 -3.58 1.91 -2.95
N GLY A 107 -3.12 1.95 -4.18
CA GLY A 107 -2.05 2.88 -4.59
C GLY A 107 -2.57 4.31 -4.65
N SER A 108 -3.73 4.53 -5.29
CA SER A 108 -4.38 5.84 -5.41
C SER A 108 -5.10 6.28 -4.14
N LEU A 109 -5.66 5.33 -3.37
CA LEU A 109 -6.47 5.56 -2.18
C LEU A 109 -5.77 5.01 -0.93
N ALA A 110 -5.26 5.88 -0.06
CA ALA A 110 -4.87 5.47 1.29
C ALA A 110 -6.13 5.45 2.17
N LEU A 111 -6.48 4.26 2.68
CA LEU A 111 -7.76 4.03 3.34
C LEU A 111 -7.62 4.02 4.87
N ASP A 112 -8.27 4.95 5.54
CA ASP A 112 -8.59 4.87 6.95
C ASP A 112 -9.88 4.06 7.11
N ARG A 113 -9.70 2.76 7.31
CA ARG A 113 -10.82 1.81 7.41
C ARG A 113 -11.57 1.89 8.74
N VAL A 114 -10.97 2.53 9.74
CA VAL A 114 -11.57 2.70 11.07
C VAL A 114 -12.58 3.87 11.05
N ASN A 115 -12.20 4.95 10.37
CA ASN A 115 -13.00 6.19 10.35
C ASN A 115 -13.69 6.42 8.99
N ASN A 116 -13.64 5.45 8.07
CA ASN A 116 -14.22 5.52 6.73
C ASN A 116 -13.80 6.78 5.96
N ARG A 117 -12.47 7.04 5.90
CA ARG A 117 -11.89 8.12 5.11
C ARG A 117 -10.94 7.57 4.07
N ALA A 118 -10.98 8.14 2.88
CA ALA A 118 -10.08 7.82 1.78
C ALA A 118 -9.27 9.06 1.40
N TYR A 119 -7.96 8.99 1.54
CA TYR A 119 -7.03 10.04 1.15
C TYR A 119 -6.54 9.77 -0.27
N CYS A 120 -6.61 10.78 -1.15
CA CYS A 120 -6.28 10.66 -2.56
C CYS A 120 -5.37 11.80 -3.02
N ALA A 121 -4.10 11.51 -3.25
CA ALA A 121 -3.19 12.40 -3.95
C ALA A 121 -3.52 12.39 -5.46
N ILE A 122 -4.04 13.49 -5.97
CA ILE A 122 -4.50 13.60 -7.37
C ILE A 122 -3.31 13.49 -8.32
N SER A 123 -3.42 12.59 -9.29
CA SER A 123 -2.38 12.35 -10.30
C SER A 123 -2.98 11.79 -11.58
N ALA A 124 -2.15 11.51 -12.59
CA ALA A 124 -2.59 10.82 -13.80
C ALA A 124 -3.12 9.39 -13.54
N ARG A 125 -2.79 8.79 -12.37
CA ARG A 125 -3.25 7.46 -11.95
C ARG A 125 -4.34 7.49 -10.86
N SER A 126 -4.76 8.71 -10.46
CA SER A 126 -5.68 8.93 -9.35
C SER A 126 -6.67 10.03 -9.75
N ASP A 127 -7.68 9.66 -10.55
CA ASP A 127 -8.75 10.56 -11.02
C ASP A 127 -9.69 10.88 -9.86
N VAL A 128 -9.88 12.16 -9.58
CA VAL A 128 -10.68 12.63 -8.45
C VAL A 128 -12.17 12.30 -8.60
N THR A 129 -12.70 12.27 -9.83
CA THR A 129 -14.10 11.93 -10.07
C THR A 129 -14.36 10.46 -9.74
N LEU A 130 -13.48 9.55 -10.19
CA LEU A 130 -13.57 8.13 -9.84
C LEU A 130 -13.36 7.90 -8.34
N ALA A 131 -12.46 8.66 -7.70
CA ALA A 131 -12.27 8.58 -6.25
C ALA A 131 -13.55 9.00 -5.50
N GLN A 132 -14.23 10.05 -5.96
CA GLN A 132 -15.50 10.50 -5.40
C GLN A 132 -16.60 9.44 -5.57
N GLU A 133 -16.77 8.90 -6.78
CA GLU A 133 -17.73 7.82 -7.07
C GLU A 133 -17.48 6.59 -6.19
N TRP A 134 -16.22 6.24 -6.01
CA TRP A 134 -15.82 5.12 -5.15
C TRP A 134 -16.19 5.39 -3.67
N CYS A 135 -15.88 6.59 -3.17
CA CYS A 135 -16.18 6.96 -1.78
C CYS A 135 -17.68 6.96 -1.50
N GLU A 136 -18.49 7.50 -2.41
CA GLU A 136 -19.95 7.49 -2.30
C GLU A 136 -20.50 6.06 -2.25
N MET A 137 -20.00 5.18 -3.12
CA MET A 137 -20.40 3.77 -3.16
C MET A 137 -20.00 3.00 -1.90
N MET A 138 -18.81 3.28 -1.35
CA MET A 138 -18.25 2.53 -0.23
C MET A 138 -18.51 3.17 1.14
N GLY A 139 -19.19 4.32 1.18
CA GLY A 139 -19.48 5.03 2.43
C GLY A 139 -18.27 5.71 3.07
N TYR A 140 -17.32 6.19 2.26
CA TYR A 140 -16.13 6.88 2.74
C TYR A 140 -16.21 8.40 2.51
N GLU A 141 -15.63 9.18 3.42
CA GLU A 141 -15.31 10.59 3.19
C GLU A 141 -14.05 10.70 2.32
N LEU A 142 -14.13 11.41 1.18
CA LEU A 142 -12.97 11.67 0.34
C LEU A 142 -12.18 12.88 0.84
N VAL A 143 -10.88 12.71 1.06
CA VAL A 143 -9.91 13.78 1.29
C VAL A 143 -8.93 13.82 0.11
N ALA A 144 -9.34 14.47 -0.98
CA ALA A 144 -8.48 14.65 -2.15
C ALA A 144 -7.54 15.85 -1.96
N PHE A 145 -6.29 15.74 -2.42
CA PHE A 145 -5.28 16.80 -2.30
C PHE A 145 -4.26 16.72 -3.44
N GLN A 146 -3.58 17.84 -3.67
CA GLN A 146 -2.54 17.92 -4.68
C GLN A 146 -1.15 17.77 -4.04
N THR A 147 -0.22 17.20 -4.82
CA THR A 147 1.15 16.95 -4.37
C THR A 147 2.18 17.44 -5.39
N ARG A 148 3.39 17.73 -4.89
CA ARG A 148 4.58 18.01 -5.70
C ARG A 148 5.77 17.28 -5.09
N ASN A 149 6.42 16.44 -5.87
CA ASN A 149 7.66 15.78 -5.48
C ASN A 149 8.85 16.74 -5.64
N HIS A 150 10.06 16.27 -5.32
CA HIS A 150 11.32 17.02 -5.39
C HIS A 150 11.67 17.62 -6.77
N VAL A 151 11.00 17.18 -7.85
CA VAL A 151 11.14 17.73 -9.21
C VAL A 151 9.89 18.49 -9.64
N GLY A 152 9.00 18.84 -8.73
CA GLY A 152 7.80 19.65 -8.97
C GLY A 152 6.66 18.91 -9.67
N LYS A 153 6.74 17.60 -9.84
CA LYS A 153 5.67 16.78 -10.46
C LYS A 153 4.75 16.19 -9.39
N PRO A 154 3.48 15.93 -9.70
CA PRO A 154 2.59 15.18 -8.81
C PRO A 154 3.22 13.83 -8.41
N VAL A 155 3.03 13.41 -7.15
CA VAL A 155 3.35 12.05 -6.73
C VAL A 155 2.32 11.12 -7.35
N TYR A 156 2.76 10.05 -7.99
CA TYR A 156 1.89 9.21 -8.83
C TYR A 156 0.85 8.40 -8.03
N HIS A 157 1.16 8.03 -6.78
CA HIS A 157 0.27 7.28 -5.88
C HIS A 157 0.28 7.85 -4.47
N THR A 158 -0.85 7.76 -3.79
CA THR A 158 -1.02 8.21 -2.41
C THR A 158 -0.24 7.33 -1.42
N ASP A 159 -0.14 6.02 -1.68
CA ASP A 159 0.60 5.07 -0.83
C ASP A 159 2.11 5.30 -0.82
N VAL A 160 2.64 6.18 -1.69
CA VAL A 160 4.02 6.67 -1.60
C VAL A 160 4.12 7.87 -0.66
N VAL A 161 3.07 8.69 -0.60
CA VAL A 161 3.00 9.88 0.25
C VAL A 161 2.81 9.52 1.71
N MET A 162 1.98 8.52 1.99
CA MET A 162 1.54 8.18 3.35
C MET A 162 1.18 6.72 3.52
N PHE A 163 1.36 6.22 4.74
CA PHE A 163 0.71 5.02 5.23
C PHE A 163 -0.33 5.36 6.31
N ILE A 164 -1.35 4.55 6.42
CA ILE A 164 -2.37 4.64 7.48
C ILE A 164 -2.41 3.31 8.22
N GLY A 165 -2.13 3.36 9.53
CA GLY A 165 -2.38 2.27 10.46
C GLY A 165 -3.63 2.54 11.30
N THR A 166 -3.96 1.63 12.19
CA THR A 166 -5.16 1.72 13.05
C THR A 166 -5.15 2.96 13.97
N SER A 167 -3.98 3.40 14.44
CA SER A 167 -3.85 4.48 15.42
C SER A 167 -2.76 5.49 15.08
N MET A 168 -1.95 5.22 14.06
CA MET A 168 -0.83 6.04 13.65
C MET A 168 -0.74 6.16 12.14
N ILE A 169 -0.32 7.32 11.67
CA ILE A 169 -0.12 7.64 10.25
C ILE A 169 1.29 8.20 10.07
N GLY A 170 1.96 7.80 8.99
CA GLY A 170 3.16 8.47 8.50
C GLY A 170 2.84 9.20 7.20
N ILE A 171 3.15 10.50 7.09
CA ILE A 171 2.84 11.31 5.92
C ILE A 171 3.96 12.30 5.59
N CYS A 172 4.33 12.43 4.33
CA CYS A 172 5.20 13.50 3.85
C CYS A 172 4.37 14.77 3.59
N ALA A 173 4.30 15.65 4.56
CA ALA A 173 3.58 16.92 4.45
C ALA A 173 4.23 17.89 3.46
N ASP A 174 5.56 17.86 3.33
CA ASP A 174 6.33 18.72 2.42
C ASP A 174 6.00 18.53 0.94
N CYS A 175 5.46 17.36 0.58
CA CYS A 175 5.05 17.12 -0.80
C CYS A 175 3.61 17.57 -1.10
N ILE A 176 2.83 17.95 -0.09
CA ILE A 176 1.46 18.47 -0.28
C ILE A 176 1.54 19.95 -0.67
N VAL A 177 0.69 20.37 -1.61
CA VAL A 177 0.64 21.80 -1.95
C VAL A 177 0.19 22.62 -0.73
N PRO A 178 0.73 23.84 -0.51
CA PRO A 178 0.49 24.61 0.71
C PRO A 178 -0.99 24.82 1.07
N GLU A 179 -1.84 24.96 0.05
CA GLU A 179 -3.27 25.21 0.20
C GLU A 179 -4.02 24.01 0.82
N ASP A 180 -3.48 22.81 0.65
CA ASP A 180 -4.09 21.55 1.12
C ASP A 180 -3.54 21.07 2.46
N VAL A 181 -2.32 21.52 2.87
CA VAL A 181 -1.59 20.98 4.05
C VAL A 181 -2.44 21.02 5.31
N SER A 182 -2.96 22.20 5.69
CA SER A 182 -3.72 22.36 6.95
C SER A 182 -5.00 21.51 6.96
N ARG A 183 -5.68 21.38 5.82
CA ARG A 183 -6.89 20.58 5.69
C ARG A 183 -6.59 19.08 5.81
N VAL A 184 -5.54 18.62 5.13
CA VAL A 184 -5.17 17.20 5.16
C VAL A 184 -4.66 16.80 6.54
N LEU A 185 -3.73 17.55 7.12
CA LEU A 185 -3.19 17.25 8.46
C LEU A 185 -4.26 17.35 9.53
N GLY A 186 -5.12 18.39 9.50
CA GLY A 186 -6.22 18.52 10.45
C GLY A 186 -7.17 17.33 10.44
N LYS A 187 -7.49 16.80 9.24
CA LYS A 187 -8.31 15.58 9.11
C LYS A 187 -7.64 14.33 9.67
N LEU A 188 -6.32 14.19 9.52
CA LEU A 188 -5.56 13.07 10.06
C LEU A 188 -5.44 13.14 11.59
N GLU A 189 -5.17 14.33 12.12
CA GLU A 189 -5.00 14.58 13.55
C GLU A 189 -6.29 14.43 14.37
N GLU A 190 -7.47 14.49 13.74
CA GLU A 190 -8.75 14.22 14.40
C GLU A 190 -8.79 12.80 15.00
N THR A 191 -8.10 11.85 14.42
CA THR A 191 -8.29 10.42 14.71
C THR A 191 -7.02 9.64 14.96
N HIS A 192 -5.84 10.15 14.54
CA HIS A 192 -4.58 9.42 14.57
C HIS A 192 -3.42 10.25 15.14
N ARG A 193 -2.42 9.55 15.64
CA ARG A 193 -1.09 10.14 15.82
C ARG A 193 -0.43 10.30 14.47
N VAL A 194 -0.10 11.53 14.09
CA VAL A 194 0.58 11.83 12.83
C VAL A 194 2.09 11.90 13.04
N MET A 195 2.82 11.15 12.24
CA MET A 195 4.28 11.20 12.09
C MET A 195 4.61 11.89 10.76
N VAL A 196 5.25 13.05 10.84
CA VAL A 196 5.67 13.77 9.65
C VAL A 196 6.95 13.16 9.09
N LEU A 197 6.95 12.92 7.76
CA LEU A 197 8.08 12.44 6.98
C LEU A 197 8.63 13.57 6.13
N SER A 198 9.95 13.61 5.96
CA SER A 198 10.63 14.57 5.09
C SER A 198 10.55 14.17 3.61
N MET A 199 10.92 15.08 2.70
CA MET A 199 11.02 14.80 1.28
C MET A 199 12.07 13.71 0.96
N ASP A 200 13.17 13.63 1.72
CA ASP A 200 14.16 12.57 1.56
C ASP A 200 13.61 11.21 2.02
N GLN A 201 12.80 11.21 3.09
CA GLN A 201 12.09 10.02 3.55
C GLN A 201 10.99 9.58 2.58
N LEU A 202 10.32 10.51 1.88
CA LEU A 202 9.43 10.18 0.76
C LEU A 202 10.20 9.43 -0.34
N ARG A 203 11.39 9.91 -0.71
CA ARG A 203 12.25 9.27 -1.71
C ARG A 203 12.75 7.89 -1.28
N ALA A 204 12.91 7.69 0.02
CA ALA A 204 13.26 6.41 0.62
C ALA A 204 12.03 5.49 0.86
N PHE A 205 10.85 5.83 0.33
CA PHE A 205 9.61 5.07 0.50
C PHE A 205 9.13 4.91 1.95
N CYS A 206 9.47 5.82 2.87
CA CYS A 206 9.00 5.72 4.26
C CYS A 206 7.46 5.81 4.39
N GLY A 207 6.77 6.44 3.43
CA GLY A 207 5.31 6.44 3.34
C GLY A 207 4.71 5.16 2.76
N ASN A 208 5.53 4.31 2.10
CA ASN A 208 5.06 3.08 1.45
C ASN A 208 5.14 1.86 2.39
N ALA A 209 4.40 1.93 3.48
CA ALA A 209 4.34 0.93 4.54
C ALA A 209 2.89 0.44 4.74
N LEU A 210 2.74 -0.70 5.41
CA LEU A 210 1.43 -1.29 5.68
C LEU A 210 1.38 -1.87 7.10
N GLU A 211 0.34 -1.55 7.86
CA GLU A 211 0.00 -2.28 9.07
C GLU A 211 -0.45 -3.69 8.70
N VAL A 212 0.17 -4.69 9.28
CA VAL A 212 -0.20 -6.10 9.10
C VAL A 212 -0.36 -6.77 10.46
N ARG A 213 -1.20 -7.79 10.52
CA ARG A 213 -1.43 -8.58 11.72
C ARG A 213 -0.84 -9.96 11.57
N GLY A 214 -0.17 -10.42 12.62
CA GLY A 214 0.43 -11.75 12.63
C GLY A 214 0.42 -12.38 14.00
N THR A 215 0.32 -13.70 14.02
CA THR A 215 0.33 -14.51 15.23
C THR A 215 1.62 -15.31 15.30
N ARG A 216 2.69 -14.67 15.80
CA ARG A 216 3.99 -15.32 15.92
C ARG A 216 3.93 -16.43 16.96
N ARG A 217 4.33 -17.64 16.55
CA ARG A 217 4.37 -18.84 17.41
C ARG A 217 5.78 -19.16 17.93
N SER A 218 6.82 -18.62 17.30
CA SER A 218 8.20 -18.86 17.70
C SER A 218 8.59 -18.01 18.93
N GLY A 219 9.33 -18.60 19.86
CA GLY A 219 9.80 -17.92 21.07
C GLY A 219 8.78 -17.83 22.21
N LEU A 220 7.65 -18.54 22.11
CA LEU A 220 6.71 -18.69 23.21
C LEU A 220 7.26 -19.68 24.26
N LEU A 221 7.07 -19.36 25.54
CA LEU A 221 7.34 -20.28 26.64
C LEU A 221 6.26 -21.37 26.71
N PRO A 222 6.53 -22.53 27.29
CA PRO A 222 5.53 -23.55 27.54
C PRO A 222 4.34 -22.97 28.35
N GLY A 223 3.13 -23.03 27.76
CA GLY A 223 1.91 -22.48 28.38
C GLY A 223 1.48 -21.12 27.82
N ASP A 224 2.32 -20.42 27.08
CA ASP A 224 1.93 -19.19 26.41
C ASP A 224 0.95 -19.47 25.25
N LEU A 225 -0.12 -18.67 25.16
CA LEU A 225 -1.00 -18.68 24.01
C LEU A 225 -0.48 -17.72 22.94
N PRO A 226 -0.46 -18.13 21.66
CA PRO A 226 -0.15 -17.22 20.55
C PRO A 226 -1.09 -16.02 20.57
N ARG A 227 -0.53 -14.81 20.58
CA ARG A 227 -1.29 -13.56 20.54
C ARG A 227 -1.07 -12.89 19.18
N GLU A 228 -2.14 -12.43 18.59
CA GLU A 228 -2.07 -11.54 17.42
C GLU A 228 -1.42 -10.21 17.81
N ARG A 229 -0.51 -9.74 16.98
CA ARG A 229 0.16 -8.45 17.13
C ARG A 229 0.08 -7.65 15.85
N CYS A 230 0.11 -6.33 15.98
CA CYS A 230 0.18 -5.40 14.88
C CYS A 230 1.64 -5.05 14.59
N TYR A 231 2.03 -5.17 13.32
CA TYR A 231 3.36 -4.84 12.82
C TYR A 231 3.24 -3.77 11.73
N LEU A 232 4.26 -2.92 11.59
CA LEU A 232 4.42 -2.07 10.43
C LEU A 232 5.40 -2.76 9.45
N ALA A 233 4.90 -3.19 8.28
CA ALA A 233 5.73 -3.76 7.22
C ALA A 233 6.25 -2.64 6.31
N MET A 234 7.57 -2.55 6.12
CA MET A 234 8.24 -1.58 5.26
C MET A 234 9.59 -2.11 4.78
N SER A 235 10.23 -1.43 3.82
CA SER A 235 11.55 -1.85 3.39
C SER A 235 12.62 -1.55 4.44
N GLU A 236 13.72 -2.29 4.41
CA GLU A 236 14.88 -2.03 5.26
C GLU A 236 15.47 -0.65 4.98
N GLY A 237 15.49 -0.22 3.71
CA GLY A 237 15.92 1.11 3.30
C GLY A 237 15.04 2.22 3.90
N ALA A 238 13.71 2.06 3.84
CA ALA A 238 12.77 2.99 4.42
C ALA A 238 12.92 3.07 5.95
N TYR A 239 13.00 1.93 6.64
CA TYR A 239 13.22 1.90 8.09
C TYR A 239 14.56 2.52 8.49
N GLY A 240 15.60 2.29 7.68
CA GLY A 240 16.93 2.90 7.88
C GLY A 240 16.92 4.42 7.78
N ALA A 241 16.05 4.98 6.93
CA ALA A 241 15.91 6.42 6.71
C ALA A 241 15.10 7.15 7.79
N LEU A 242 14.41 6.42 8.69
CA LEU A 242 13.70 7.03 9.82
C LEU A 242 14.69 7.46 10.90
N ASP A 243 14.41 8.61 11.53
CA ASP A 243 15.14 9.08 12.68
C ASP A 243 14.78 8.29 13.97
N PRO A 244 15.57 8.43 15.07
CA PRO A 244 15.31 7.72 16.32
C PRO A 244 13.93 8.01 16.91
N HIS A 245 13.48 9.28 16.89
CA HIS A 245 12.16 9.63 17.43
C HIS A 245 11.00 9.00 16.64
N GLN A 246 11.12 8.94 15.31
CA GLN A 246 10.13 8.27 14.46
C GLN A 246 10.09 6.77 14.71
N LYS A 247 11.24 6.12 14.94
CA LYS A 247 11.32 4.70 15.33
C LYS A 247 10.70 4.43 16.69
N ASP A 248 10.92 5.32 17.65
CA ASP A 248 10.29 5.23 18.98
C ASP A 248 8.76 5.37 18.87
N LEU A 249 8.27 6.31 18.06
CA LEU A 249 6.84 6.43 17.80
C LEU A 249 6.25 5.15 17.22
N ILE A 250 6.89 4.55 16.22
CA ILE A 250 6.43 3.27 15.64
C ILE A 250 6.38 2.19 16.72
N ALA A 251 7.41 2.08 17.56
CA ALA A 251 7.45 1.08 18.64
C ALA A 251 6.33 1.27 19.66
N MET A 252 5.82 2.49 19.85
CA MET A 252 4.70 2.77 20.76
C MET A 252 3.35 2.32 20.20
N TYR A 253 3.16 2.37 18.88
CA TYR A 253 1.86 2.15 18.22
C TYR A 253 1.74 0.76 17.58
N PHE A 254 2.85 0.07 17.28
CA PHE A 254 2.86 -1.27 16.72
C PHE A 254 3.47 -2.25 17.72
N ASP A 255 2.64 -2.96 18.47
CA ASP A 255 3.04 -3.84 19.58
C ASP A 255 3.86 -5.07 19.12
N GLY A 256 3.82 -5.37 17.82
CA GLY A 256 4.68 -6.36 17.17
C GLY A 256 6.01 -5.78 16.68
N GLY A 257 6.13 -4.44 16.60
CA GLY A 257 7.28 -3.75 16.03
C GLY A 257 7.22 -3.64 14.51
N VAL A 258 8.38 -3.70 13.86
CA VAL A 258 8.52 -3.52 12.41
C VAL A 258 8.96 -4.80 11.73
N ILE A 259 8.34 -5.14 10.60
CA ILE A 259 8.80 -6.20 9.70
C ILE A 259 9.53 -5.54 8.55
N THR A 260 10.83 -5.81 8.40
CA THR A 260 11.63 -5.27 7.31
C THR A 260 12.20 -6.36 6.41
N ALA A 261 12.38 -6.01 5.13
CA ALA A 261 13.13 -6.82 4.17
C ALA A 261 13.94 -5.91 3.23
N PRO A 262 15.15 -6.34 2.81
CA PRO A 262 15.95 -5.63 1.83
C PRO A 262 15.37 -5.84 0.42
N ILE A 263 14.88 -4.77 -0.20
CA ILE A 263 14.29 -4.79 -1.54
C ILE A 263 14.84 -3.69 -2.47
N PRO A 264 16.15 -3.41 -2.45
CA PRO A 264 16.70 -2.26 -3.16
C PRO A 264 16.58 -2.35 -4.69
N THR A 265 16.58 -3.55 -5.26
CA THR A 265 16.39 -3.76 -6.70
C THR A 265 14.94 -3.43 -7.10
N ILE A 266 13.97 -3.91 -6.33
CA ILE A 266 12.55 -3.64 -6.56
C ILE A 266 12.27 -2.14 -6.45
N GLU A 267 12.75 -1.45 -5.41
CA GLU A 267 12.57 -0.02 -5.24
C GLU A 267 13.21 0.79 -6.37
N LYS A 268 14.44 0.45 -6.74
CA LYS A 268 15.21 1.21 -7.75
C LYS A 268 14.65 1.06 -9.16
N TYR A 269 14.25 -0.14 -9.55
CA TYR A 269 13.85 -0.43 -10.93
C TYR A 269 12.35 -0.59 -11.12
N GLY A 270 11.62 -1.03 -10.10
CA GLY A 270 10.17 -1.13 -10.10
C GLY A 270 9.47 0.19 -9.73
N GLY A 271 10.13 1.03 -8.94
CA GLY A 271 9.58 2.32 -8.52
C GLY A 271 8.43 2.23 -7.51
N GLY A 272 8.32 1.13 -6.79
CA GLY A 272 7.40 0.91 -5.67
C GLY A 272 8.10 0.16 -4.54
N SER A 273 7.47 0.07 -3.36
CA SER A 273 8.02 -0.59 -2.19
C SER A 273 7.02 -1.55 -1.54
N VAL A 274 7.16 -1.85 -0.27
CA VAL A 274 6.45 -2.93 0.43
C VAL A 274 4.93 -2.81 0.34
N ARG A 275 4.35 -1.61 0.53
CA ARG A 275 2.90 -1.41 0.44
C ARG A 275 2.35 -1.80 -0.93
N CYS A 276 3.05 -1.42 -1.99
CA CYS A 276 2.65 -1.73 -3.35
C CYS A 276 2.65 -3.24 -3.65
N MET A 277 3.45 -4.02 -2.92
CA MET A 277 3.58 -5.48 -3.10
C MET A 277 2.53 -6.29 -2.34
N LEU A 278 1.68 -5.65 -1.53
CA LEU A 278 0.75 -6.31 -0.62
C LEU A 278 -0.69 -5.94 -0.94
N LEU A 279 -1.49 -6.94 -1.28
CA LEU A 279 -2.94 -6.86 -1.31
C LEU A 279 -3.47 -7.38 0.03
N GLU A 280 -4.23 -6.55 0.72
CA GLU A 280 -4.91 -6.92 1.97
C GLU A 280 -6.04 -7.92 1.67
N GLY A 281 -6.21 -8.94 2.52
CA GLY A 281 -7.20 -10.01 2.38
C GLY A 281 -8.09 -10.18 3.61
#